data_00c388fdd7673d1b51f2535bc89672d3
#
_entry.id   00c388fdd7673d1b51f2535bc89672d3
#
_cell.length_a   1.000
_cell.length_b   1.000
_cell.length_c   1.000
_cell.angle_alpha   90.00
_cell.angle_beta   90.00
_cell.angle_gamma   90.00
#
_symmetry.space_group_name_H-M   'P 1'
#
loop_
_entity.id
_entity.type
_entity.pdbx_description
1 polymer ?
#
loop_
_entity_poly.entity_id
_entity_poly.type
_entity_poly.pdbx_seq_one_letter_code
_entity_poly.pdbx_strand_id
1 'polypeptide(L)'
;MNEPYLLPEDRVAAEARIRELEQSIQDLGEDFRDAFTQSSETWHDNSPFEAVRDKQSMYAAELHQLCTLIRASTLVVPERKRGTVGVCSTVTLSNGQRYKIAGDWTNKAGKHSDGVWWVSRNAPVAQAVLNKGVNEAVAFGAIKATIEAVV
;
A
#
# COMPACT_ATOMS: atom_id res chain seq x y z
N MET A 1 14.18 -1.52 -16.88
CA MET A 1 13.26 -2.35 -16.13
C MET A 1 12.49 -1.51 -15.18
N ASN A 2 11.41 -2.05 -14.68
CA ASN A 2 10.42 -1.25 -13.96
C ASN A 2 10.85 -0.96 -12.53
N GLU A 3 11.43 0.21 -12.33
CA GLU A 3 11.67 0.68 -10.97
C GLU A 3 10.33 0.95 -10.28
N PRO A 4 10.20 0.67 -8.98
CA PRO A 4 9.01 1.03 -8.23
C PRO A 4 8.76 2.54 -8.31
N TYR A 5 7.49 2.91 -8.32
CA TYR A 5 7.08 4.31 -8.32
C TYR A 5 6.08 4.56 -7.21
N LEU A 6 6.23 5.69 -6.53
CA LEU A 6 5.28 6.17 -5.54
C LEU A 6 4.81 7.56 -5.92
N LEU A 7 3.52 7.82 -5.79
CA LEU A 7 3.02 9.18 -5.90
C LEU A 7 3.69 10.03 -4.82
N PRO A 8 3.93 11.34 -5.07
CA PRO A 8 4.57 12.20 -4.07
C PRO A 8 3.88 12.16 -2.71
N GLU A 9 2.55 12.18 -2.70
CA GLU A 9 1.75 12.10 -1.47
C GLU A 9 1.89 10.75 -0.78
N ASP A 10 2.01 9.67 -1.53
CA ASP A 10 2.22 8.33 -0.97
C ASP A 10 3.64 8.16 -0.43
N ARG A 11 4.62 8.79 -1.04
CA ARG A 11 6.00 8.81 -0.51
C ARG A 11 6.03 9.49 0.85
N VAL A 12 5.37 10.64 0.99
CA VAL A 12 5.28 11.35 2.27
C VAL A 12 4.59 10.47 3.31
N ALA A 13 3.49 9.80 2.92
CA ALA A 13 2.75 8.90 3.81
C ALA A 13 3.61 7.69 4.21
N ALA A 14 4.38 7.13 3.29
CA ALA A 14 5.27 6.00 3.59
C ALA A 14 6.38 6.41 4.57
N GLU A 15 6.96 7.57 4.38
CA GLU A 15 7.98 8.10 5.30
C GLU A 15 7.40 8.35 6.70
N ALA A 16 6.18 8.87 6.78
CA ALA A 16 5.47 9.04 8.05
C ALA A 16 5.20 7.68 8.71
N ARG A 17 4.78 6.68 7.93
CA ARG A 17 4.56 5.32 8.45
C ARG A 17 5.84 4.69 8.97
N ILE A 18 6.97 4.93 8.30
CA ILE A 18 8.27 4.45 8.77
C ILE A 18 8.57 5.01 10.17
N ARG A 19 8.36 6.31 10.37
CA ARG A 19 8.58 6.94 11.68
C ARG A 19 7.65 6.35 12.75
N GLU A 20 6.38 6.11 12.40
CA GLU A 20 5.43 5.45 13.31
C GLU A 20 5.89 4.06 13.69
N LEU A 21 6.37 3.28 12.73
CA LEU A 21 6.85 1.92 12.97
C LEU A 21 8.10 1.92 13.85
N GLU A 22 9.03 2.82 13.60
CA GLU A 22 10.22 2.97 14.43
C GLU A 22 9.85 3.29 15.88
N GLN A 23 8.89 4.21 16.07
CA GLN A 23 8.40 4.55 17.39
C GLN A 23 7.70 3.36 18.05
N SER A 24 6.86 2.65 17.30
CA SER A 24 6.15 1.48 17.81
C SER A 24 7.11 0.37 18.25
N ILE A 25 8.18 0.16 17.49
CA ILE A 25 9.21 -0.83 17.85
C ILE A 25 9.92 -0.42 19.13
N GLN A 26 10.23 0.88 19.26
CA GLN A 26 10.85 1.40 20.50
C GLN A 26 9.91 1.21 21.71
N ASP A 27 8.63 1.52 21.54
CA ASP A 27 7.63 1.35 22.60
C ASP A 27 7.47 -0.13 22.98
N LEU A 28 7.55 -1.05 22.02
CA LEU A 28 7.54 -2.49 22.31
C LEU A 28 8.76 -2.93 23.11
N GLY A 29 9.90 -2.26 22.96
CA GLY A 29 11.07 -2.51 23.77
C GLY A 29 10.80 -2.26 25.26
N GLU A 30 10.02 -1.22 25.56
CA GLU A 30 9.59 -0.93 26.93
C GLU A 30 8.59 -1.98 27.41
N ASP A 31 7.60 -2.33 26.58
CA ASP A 31 6.64 -3.40 26.90
C ASP A 31 7.34 -4.74 27.15
N PHE A 32 8.40 -5.02 26.40
CA PHE A 32 9.20 -6.24 26.59
C PHE A 32 9.86 -6.26 27.96
N ARG A 33 10.41 -5.12 28.40
CA ARG A 33 11.00 -4.99 29.74
C ARG A 33 9.96 -5.21 30.83
N ASP A 34 8.77 -4.64 30.67
CA ASP A 34 7.66 -4.82 31.61
C ASP A 34 7.23 -6.29 31.66
N ALA A 35 7.13 -6.94 30.50
CA ALA A 35 6.80 -8.36 30.41
C ALA A 35 7.86 -9.21 31.08
N PHE A 36 9.13 -8.86 30.98
CA PHE A 36 10.23 -9.54 31.65
C PHE A 36 10.07 -9.46 33.17
N THR A 37 9.75 -8.28 33.69
CA THR A 37 9.52 -8.08 35.14
C THR A 37 8.35 -8.91 35.60
N GLN A 38 7.23 -8.92 34.88
CA GLN A 38 6.07 -9.74 35.21
C GLN A 38 6.40 -11.24 35.20
N SER A 39 7.16 -11.71 34.23
CA SER A 39 7.57 -13.09 34.10
C SER A 39 8.44 -13.56 35.24
N SER A 40 9.27 -12.68 35.83
CA SER A 40 10.10 -13.02 36.95
C SER A 40 9.27 -13.27 38.25
N GLU A 41 8.07 -12.68 38.25
CA GLU A 41 7.12 -12.88 39.37
C GLU A 41 6.20 -14.09 39.14
N THR A 42 5.81 -14.31 37.85
CA THR A 42 4.93 -15.41 37.44
C THR A 42 5.60 -16.27 36.38
N TRP A 43 6.63 -16.94 36.76
CA TRP A 43 7.61 -17.60 35.89
C TRP A 43 7.06 -18.68 34.94
N HIS A 44 5.81 -19.06 35.06
CA HIS A 44 5.20 -20.06 34.19
C HIS A 44 4.50 -19.44 32.96
N ASP A 45 4.30 -18.13 32.90
CA ASP A 45 3.55 -17.49 31.82
C ASP A 45 4.46 -16.73 30.88
N ASN A 46 4.66 -17.29 29.65
CA ASN A 46 5.45 -16.69 28.59
C ASN A 46 4.63 -15.86 27.61
N SER A 47 3.29 -15.83 27.78
CA SER A 47 2.39 -15.15 26.82
C SER A 47 2.72 -13.67 26.60
N PRO A 48 3.09 -12.86 27.60
CA PRO A 48 3.46 -11.46 27.36
C PRO A 48 4.66 -11.31 26.44
N PHE A 49 5.66 -12.18 26.55
CA PHE A 49 6.84 -12.15 25.68
C PHE A 49 6.49 -12.53 24.26
N GLU A 50 5.66 -13.55 24.07
CA GLU A 50 5.26 -14.02 22.74
C GLU A 50 4.47 -12.95 22.01
N ALA A 51 3.53 -12.29 22.67
CA ALA A 51 2.73 -11.22 22.09
C ALA A 51 3.60 -10.04 21.64
N VAL A 52 4.55 -9.61 22.47
CA VAL A 52 5.47 -8.51 22.13
C VAL A 52 6.38 -8.91 20.98
N ARG A 53 6.91 -10.13 21.02
CA ARG A 53 7.76 -10.66 19.95
C ARG A 53 7.05 -10.70 18.60
N ASP A 54 5.79 -11.15 18.58
CA ASP A 54 4.99 -11.25 17.37
C ASP A 54 4.74 -9.86 16.77
N LYS A 55 4.36 -8.89 17.60
CA LYS A 55 4.17 -7.50 17.16
C LYS A 55 5.46 -6.90 16.62
N GLN A 56 6.58 -7.12 17.31
CA GLN A 56 7.88 -6.63 16.88
C GLN A 56 8.25 -7.18 15.51
N SER A 57 8.03 -8.47 15.28
CA SER A 57 8.30 -9.10 13.98
C SER A 57 7.43 -8.53 12.89
N MET A 58 6.15 -8.27 13.15
CA MET A 58 5.24 -7.67 12.18
C MET A 58 5.67 -6.25 11.81
N TYR A 59 5.98 -5.43 12.79
CA TYR A 59 6.40 -4.04 12.56
C TYR A 59 7.75 -3.98 11.86
N ALA A 60 8.69 -4.85 12.23
CA ALA A 60 10.00 -4.90 11.60
C ALA A 60 9.89 -5.32 10.13
N ALA A 61 9.00 -6.26 9.80
CA ALA A 61 8.76 -6.70 8.44
C ALA A 61 8.18 -5.57 7.58
N GLU A 62 7.16 -4.87 8.08
CA GLU A 62 6.57 -3.73 7.38
C GLU A 62 7.60 -2.61 7.19
N LEU A 63 8.36 -2.29 8.23
CA LEU A 63 9.42 -1.27 8.18
C LEU A 63 10.45 -1.61 7.09
N HIS A 64 10.90 -2.85 7.06
CA HIS A 64 11.87 -3.31 6.07
C HIS A 64 11.31 -3.17 4.65
N GLN A 65 10.07 -3.57 4.43
CA GLN A 65 9.41 -3.47 3.13
C GLN A 65 9.29 -2.02 2.66
N LEU A 66 8.86 -1.11 3.54
CA LEU A 66 8.71 0.30 3.19
C LEU A 66 10.06 0.98 2.93
N CYS A 67 11.07 0.70 3.74
CA CYS A 67 12.41 1.24 3.54
C CYS A 67 13.00 0.76 2.21
N THR A 68 12.85 -0.53 1.90
CA THR A 68 13.33 -1.11 0.66
C THR A 68 12.62 -0.47 -0.54
N LEU A 69 11.31 -0.30 -0.45
CA LEU A 69 10.49 0.30 -1.51
C LEU A 69 10.93 1.75 -1.77
N ILE A 70 11.09 2.55 -0.72
CA ILE A 70 11.50 3.96 -0.86
C ILE A 70 12.89 4.06 -1.48
N ARG A 71 13.85 3.25 -1.05
CA ARG A 71 15.21 3.25 -1.61
C ARG A 71 15.23 2.88 -3.08
N ALA A 72 14.41 1.91 -3.48
CA ALA A 72 14.35 1.43 -4.85
C ALA A 72 13.52 2.33 -5.76
N SER A 73 12.64 3.17 -5.20
CA SER A 73 11.66 3.91 -5.98
C SER A 73 12.28 5.07 -6.77
N THR A 74 11.72 5.30 -7.95
CA THR A 74 12.07 6.43 -8.80
C THR A 74 11.10 7.60 -8.55
N LEU A 75 11.57 8.82 -8.81
CA LEU A 75 10.74 10.02 -8.84
C LEU A 75 10.13 10.27 -10.23
N VAL A 76 10.56 9.50 -11.22
CA VAL A 76 10.11 9.66 -12.60
C VAL A 76 8.79 8.93 -12.79
N VAL A 77 7.76 9.66 -13.20
CA VAL A 77 6.44 9.08 -13.48
C VAL A 77 6.56 8.11 -14.67
N PRO A 78 6.06 6.87 -14.53
CA PRO A 78 6.10 5.92 -15.64
C PRO A 78 5.39 6.47 -16.88
N GLU A 79 6.00 6.26 -18.04
CA GLU A 79 5.43 6.69 -19.31
C GLU A 79 4.17 5.91 -19.65
N ARG A 80 3.25 6.56 -20.34
CA ARG A 80 2.05 5.94 -20.88
C ARG A 80 1.72 6.54 -22.24
N LYS A 81 1.02 5.78 -23.06
CA LYS A 81 0.50 6.31 -24.32
C LYS A 81 -0.64 7.29 -24.02
N ARG A 82 -0.70 8.37 -24.80
CA ARG A 82 -1.76 9.35 -24.66
C ARG A 82 -3.14 8.69 -24.84
N GLY A 83 -4.05 9.02 -23.92
CA GLY A 83 -5.41 8.48 -23.94
C GLY A 83 -5.56 7.09 -23.33
N THR A 84 -4.48 6.53 -22.77
CA THR A 84 -4.53 5.25 -22.09
C THR A 84 -4.40 5.41 -20.57
N VAL A 85 -4.82 4.38 -19.84
CA VAL A 85 -4.69 4.36 -18.38
C VAL A 85 -3.24 4.12 -18.00
N GLY A 86 -2.71 4.93 -17.12
CA GLY A 86 -1.38 4.77 -16.55
C GLY A 86 -1.40 5.12 -15.06
N VAL A 87 -0.22 5.13 -14.45
CA VAL A 87 -0.07 5.61 -13.08
C VAL A 87 -0.51 7.07 -13.03
N CYS A 88 -1.19 7.47 -11.96
CA CYS A 88 -1.82 8.77 -11.76
C CYS A 88 -3.14 8.97 -12.51
N SER A 89 -3.56 8.03 -13.35
CA SER A 89 -4.84 8.14 -14.05
C SER A 89 -6.01 7.83 -13.13
N THR A 90 -7.13 8.52 -13.38
CA THR A 90 -8.42 8.13 -12.83
C THR A 90 -9.24 7.55 -13.96
N VAL A 91 -9.68 6.30 -13.82
CA VAL A 91 -10.47 5.59 -14.81
C VAL A 91 -11.89 5.45 -14.33
N THR A 92 -12.86 5.75 -15.22
CA THR A 92 -14.29 5.54 -14.96
C THR A 92 -14.77 4.38 -15.79
N LEU A 93 -15.42 3.42 -15.16
CA LEU A 93 -15.96 2.22 -15.79
C LEU A 93 -17.46 2.34 -16.05
N SER A 94 -17.97 1.52 -16.96
CA SER A 94 -19.39 1.50 -17.31
C SER A 94 -20.31 1.11 -16.17
N ASN A 95 -19.80 0.45 -15.13
CA ASN A 95 -20.58 0.13 -13.92
C ASN A 95 -20.66 1.32 -12.94
N GLY A 96 -20.16 2.49 -13.32
CA GLY A 96 -20.18 3.70 -12.49
C GLY A 96 -19.03 3.81 -11.49
N GLN A 97 -18.19 2.80 -11.35
CA GLN A 97 -17.07 2.85 -10.42
C GLN A 97 -15.89 3.60 -11.03
N ARG A 98 -15.17 4.28 -10.16
CA ARG A 98 -14.01 5.08 -10.53
C ARG A 98 -12.81 4.63 -9.71
N TYR A 99 -11.66 4.52 -10.36
CA TYR A 99 -10.43 4.07 -9.73
C TYR A 99 -9.28 5.03 -10.03
N LYS A 100 -8.54 5.39 -9.01
CA LYS A 100 -7.27 6.12 -9.14
C LYS A 100 -6.14 5.10 -9.09
N ILE A 101 -5.33 5.07 -10.14
CA ILE A 101 -4.18 4.16 -10.20
C ILE A 101 -2.99 4.86 -9.55
N ALA A 102 -2.60 4.38 -8.39
CA ALA A 102 -1.42 4.86 -7.67
C ALA A 102 -0.15 4.12 -8.15
N GLY A 103 0.98 4.36 -7.49
CA GLY A 103 2.20 3.63 -7.78
C GLY A 103 2.22 2.23 -7.17
N ASP A 104 3.39 1.75 -6.80
CA ASP A 104 3.55 0.39 -6.26
C ASP A 104 3.03 0.24 -4.84
N TRP A 105 2.84 1.34 -4.15
CA TRP A 105 2.26 1.38 -2.81
C TRP A 105 1.44 2.65 -2.67
N THR A 106 0.33 2.57 -1.96
CA THR A 106 -0.47 3.74 -1.61
C THR A 106 -1.02 3.59 -0.20
N ASN A 107 -0.98 4.70 0.55
CA ASN A 107 -1.58 4.76 1.88
C ASN A 107 -3.11 4.61 1.83
N LYS A 108 -3.71 4.85 0.68
CA LYS A 108 -5.16 4.81 0.48
C LYS A 108 -5.64 3.53 -0.19
N ALA A 109 -4.82 2.48 -0.22
CA ALA A 109 -5.16 1.22 -0.87
C ALA A 109 -6.50 0.67 -0.36
N GLY A 110 -7.41 0.41 -1.29
CA GLY A 110 -8.74 -0.10 -0.97
C GLY A 110 -9.67 0.91 -0.30
N LYS A 111 -9.28 2.17 -0.20
CA LYS A 111 -10.12 3.22 0.38
C LYS A 111 -10.85 3.99 -0.70
N HIS A 112 -12.09 4.38 -0.39
CA HIS A 112 -12.94 5.19 -1.24
C HIS A 112 -12.89 6.63 -0.75
N SER A 113 -12.45 7.54 -1.60
CA SER A 113 -12.33 8.96 -1.26
C SER A 113 -12.82 9.79 -2.44
N ASP A 114 -13.72 10.73 -2.17
CA ASP A 114 -14.29 11.63 -3.20
C ASP A 114 -14.88 10.89 -4.40
N GLY A 115 -15.52 9.75 -4.15
CA GLY A 115 -16.14 8.95 -5.20
C GLY A 115 -15.16 8.08 -5.99
N VAL A 116 -13.92 7.97 -5.55
CA VAL A 116 -12.86 7.25 -6.26
C VAL A 116 -12.21 6.22 -5.33
N TRP A 117 -12.03 5.01 -5.84
CA TRP A 117 -11.26 3.97 -5.16
C TRP A 117 -9.78 4.11 -5.51
N TRP A 118 -8.92 4.12 -4.50
CA TRP A 118 -7.46 4.16 -4.69
C TRP A 118 -6.93 2.74 -4.71
N VAL A 119 -6.16 2.42 -5.75
CA VAL A 119 -5.56 1.09 -5.91
C VAL A 119 -4.10 1.24 -6.33
N SER A 120 -3.24 0.31 -5.88
CA SER A 120 -1.87 0.25 -6.38
C SER A 120 -1.87 -0.25 -7.83
N ARG A 121 -0.83 0.06 -8.58
CA ARG A 121 -0.72 -0.41 -9.96
C ARG A 121 -0.61 -1.93 -10.07
N ASN A 122 -0.32 -2.62 -8.97
CA ASN A 122 -0.24 -4.08 -8.91
C ASN A 122 -1.57 -4.75 -8.55
N ALA A 123 -2.59 -3.98 -8.19
CA ALA A 123 -3.92 -4.51 -7.87
C ALA A 123 -4.58 -5.14 -9.12
N PRO A 124 -5.44 -6.15 -8.95
CA PRO A 124 -6.09 -6.80 -10.09
C PRO A 124 -6.83 -5.83 -11.00
N VAL A 125 -7.56 -4.85 -10.44
CA VAL A 125 -8.28 -3.86 -11.26
C VAL A 125 -7.30 -2.99 -12.05
N ALA A 126 -6.18 -2.59 -11.44
CA ALA A 126 -5.17 -1.78 -12.13
C ALA A 126 -4.54 -2.57 -13.27
N GLN A 127 -4.20 -3.82 -13.04
CA GLN A 127 -3.64 -4.68 -14.08
C GLN A 127 -4.59 -4.88 -15.26
N ALA A 128 -5.89 -4.91 -14.97
CA ALA A 128 -6.91 -5.07 -16.02
C ALA A 128 -7.06 -3.81 -16.89
N VAL A 129 -6.85 -2.61 -16.33
CA VAL A 129 -7.12 -1.35 -17.05
C VAL A 129 -5.85 -0.67 -17.58
N LEU A 130 -4.67 -0.97 -17.06
CA LEU A 130 -3.44 -0.33 -17.49
C LEU A 130 -3.21 -0.52 -18.98
N ASN A 131 -2.79 0.57 -19.65
CA ASN A 131 -2.50 0.63 -21.08
C ASN A 131 -3.73 0.50 -21.98
N LYS A 132 -4.93 0.53 -21.40
CA LYS A 132 -6.19 0.49 -22.14
C LYS A 132 -6.80 1.89 -22.24
N GLY A 133 -7.59 2.13 -23.26
CA GLY A 133 -8.23 3.40 -23.52
C GLY A 133 -9.75 3.35 -23.42
N VAL A 134 -10.39 4.49 -23.68
CA VAL A 134 -11.85 4.62 -23.69
C VAL A 134 -12.44 3.61 -24.67
N ASN A 135 -13.57 3.03 -24.31
CA ASN A 135 -14.34 2.02 -25.05
C ASN A 135 -13.72 0.61 -25.05
N GLU A 136 -12.57 0.41 -24.42
CA GLU A 136 -12.01 -0.94 -24.30
C GLU A 136 -12.68 -1.71 -23.16
N ALA A 137 -12.95 -2.98 -23.40
CA ALA A 137 -13.52 -3.87 -22.41
C ALA A 137 -12.44 -4.35 -21.42
N VAL A 138 -12.82 -4.44 -20.17
CA VAL A 138 -11.92 -4.91 -19.09
C VAL A 138 -12.65 -5.91 -18.23
N ALA A 139 -11.89 -6.83 -17.63
CA ALA A 139 -12.45 -7.84 -16.72
C ALA A 139 -11.46 -8.07 -15.56
N PHE A 140 -11.99 -8.09 -14.34
CA PHE A 140 -11.21 -8.43 -13.15
C PHE A 140 -12.16 -9.05 -12.12
N GLY A 141 -11.75 -10.19 -11.57
CA GLY A 141 -12.64 -10.96 -10.70
C GLY A 141 -13.92 -11.33 -11.45
N ALA A 142 -15.07 -11.10 -10.83
CA ALA A 142 -16.39 -11.33 -11.45
C ALA A 142 -16.90 -10.12 -12.22
N ILE A 143 -16.15 -9.03 -12.28
CA ILE A 143 -16.58 -7.76 -12.87
C ILE A 143 -16.16 -7.70 -14.33
N LYS A 144 -17.10 -7.35 -15.21
CA LYS A 144 -16.84 -7.04 -16.62
C LYS A 144 -17.42 -5.67 -16.90
N ALA A 145 -16.62 -4.81 -17.49
CA ALA A 145 -17.01 -3.43 -17.74
C ALA A 145 -16.26 -2.87 -18.96
N THR A 146 -16.65 -1.68 -19.37
CA THR A 146 -15.97 -0.93 -20.45
C THR A 146 -15.46 0.36 -19.85
N ILE A 147 -14.31 0.83 -20.32
CA ILE A 147 -13.75 2.12 -19.87
C ILE A 147 -14.55 3.24 -20.53
N GLU A 148 -15.14 4.12 -19.73
CA GLU A 148 -15.89 5.27 -20.21
C GLU A 148 -15.06 6.54 -20.28
N ALA A 149 -14.12 6.72 -19.34
CA ALA A 149 -13.29 7.92 -19.28
C ALA A 149 -11.95 7.61 -18.65
N VAL A 150 -10.93 8.32 -19.09
CA VAL A 150 -9.57 8.30 -18.55
C VAL A 150 -9.11 9.74 -18.35
N VAL A 151 -8.77 10.09 -17.11
CA VAL A 151 -8.31 11.45 -16.79
C VAL A 151 -6.89 11.43 -16.26
#